data_1e211a7550b8f9fc088529c7d3b8e67f
#
_entry.id   1e211a7550b8f9fc088529c7d3b8e67f
#
_cell.length_a   1.000
_cell.length_b   1.000
_cell.length_c   1.000
_cell.angle_alpha   90.00
_cell.angle_beta   90.00
_cell.angle_gamma   90.00
#
_symmetry.space_group_name_H-M   'P 1'
#
loop_
_entity.id
_entity.type
_entity.pdbx_description
1 polymer ?
#
loop_
_entity_poly.entity_id
_entity_poly.type
_entity_poly.pdbx_seq_one_letter_code
_entity_poly.pdbx_strand_id
1 'polypeptide(L)'
;MIASTAMPQGSLIPINRTTLKVPYTLEKIPAGFPSPAEPYIADYLDFNEYLIANPSATFAARSGGYSMLDAGISKDDIMIIDRSKTPKHGDIVMADVGNEFTIKRLYKIPGRKPELHSENSSGEYPDFIPNDSDTWTVVGVVTFVIKDVRQGS
;
A
#
# COMPACT_ATOMS: atom_id res chain seq x y z
N MET A 1 -16.14 -3.28 2.98
CA MET A 1 -15.59 -4.20 3.96
C MET A 1 -14.48 -5.00 3.36
N ILE A 2 -13.36 -4.40 3.37
CA ILE A 2 -12.30 -4.89 2.53
C ILE A 2 -11.54 -6.03 3.17
N ALA A 3 -11.14 -5.86 4.41
CA ALA A 3 -10.11 -6.72 4.94
C ALA A 3 -10.57 -8.12 5.30
N SER A 4 -11.49 -8.25 6.21
CA SER A 4 -11.91 -9.56 6.67
C SER A 4 -12.92 -10.23 5.74
N THR A 5 -13.61 -9.44 4.93
CA THR A 5 -14.68 -9.94 4.07
C THR A 5 -14.30 -10.00 2.59
N ALA A 6 -13.19 -9.37 2.21
CA ALA A 6 -12.77 -9.33 0.82
C ALA A 6 -12.16 -10.65 0.31
N MET A 7 -11.92 -11.61 1.19
CA MET A 7 -11.33 -12.89 0.86
C MET A 7 -12.36 -14.00 1.05
N PRO A 8 -13.25 -14.22 0.08
CA PRO A 8 -14.26 -15.27 0.21
C PRO A 8 -13.61 -16.64 0.23
N GLN A 9 -13.81 -17.34 1.30
CA GLN A 9 -13.14 -18.61 1.55
C GLN A 9 -13.50 -19.70 0.55
N GLY A 10 -14.71 -19.68 0.04
CA GLY A 10 -15.16 -20.70 -0.89
C GLY A 10 -14.69 -20.54 -2.32
N SER A 11 -13.99 -19.46 -2.64
CA SER A 11 -13.56 -19.18 -4.00
C SER A 11 -12.05 -19.22 -4.18
N LEU A 12 -11.34 -19.95 -3.32
CA LEU A 12 -9.90 -20.08 -3.44
C LEU A 12 -9.56 -20.95 -4.65
N ILE A 13 -9.29 -20.30 -5.75
CA ILE A 13 -8.73 -20.93 -6.92
C ILE A 13 -7.23 -20.91 -6.76
N PRO A 14 -6.56 -22.05 -6.92
CA PRO A 14 -5.10 -22.06 -6.89
C PRO A 14 -4.57 -21.09 -7.92
N ILE A 15 -3.82 -20.11 -7.47
CA ILE A 15 -3.17 -19.15 -8.38
C ILE A 15 -2.03 -19.90 -9.05
N ASN A 16 -2.22 -20.24 -10.30
CA ASN A 16 -1.11 -20.68 -11.12
C ASN A 16 -0.19 -19.46 -11.27
N ARG A 17 0.94 -19.51 -10.61
CA ARG A 17 1.95 -18.48 -10.78
C ARG A 17 2.55 -18.61 -12.16
N THR A 18 1.99 -17.90 -13.11
CA THR A 18 2.66 -17.70 -14.38
C THR A 18 3.77 -16.68 -14.15
N THR A 19 4.98 -17.07 -14.46
CA THR A 19 6.12 -16.18 -14.44
C THR A 19 6.05 -15.27 -15.66
N LEU A 20 5.87 -13.98 -15.43
CA LEU A 20 5.94 -12.98 -16.48
C LEU A 20 7.08 -12.02 -16.15
N LYS A 21 8.17 -12.13 -16.89
CA LYS A 21 9.35 -11.31 -16.67
C LYS A 21 9.36 -10.13 -17.61
N VAL A 22 9.60 -8.96 -17.06
CA VAL A 22 9.72 -7.70 -17.80
C VAL A 22 11.17 -7.26 -17.79
N PRO A 23 11.75 -6.85 -18.94
CA PRO A 23 13.12 -6.34 -18.96
C PRO A 23 13.32 -5.20 -17.98
N TYR A 24 14.44 -5.21 -17.29
CA TYR A 24 14.74 -4.31 -16.20
C TYR A 24 16.08 -3.61 -16.46
N THR A 25 16.10 -2.30 -16.40
CA THR A 25 17.33 -1.54 -16.65
C THR A 25 18.25 -1.59 -15.45
N LEU A 26 19.55 -1.76 -15.71
CA LEU A 26 20.55 -1.80 -14.65
C LEU A 26 20.71 -0.44 -13.98
N GLU A 27 20.73 0.63 -14.75
CA GLU A 27 20.97 1.96 -14.24
C GLU A 27 19.67 2.71 -14.00
N LYS A 28 19.67 3.52 -12.96
CA LYS A 28 18.57 4.44 -12.69
C LYS A 28 18.50 5.48 -13.79
N ILE A 29 17.30 5.75 -14.26
CA ILE A 29 17.08 6.79 -15.27
C ILE A 29 16.62 8.06 -14.54
N PRO A 30 17.48 9.08 -14.43
CA PRO A 30 17.07 10.30 -13.77
C PRO A 30 16.08 11.09 -14.64
N ALA A 31 15.07 11.65 -14.00
CA ALA A 31 14.15 12.55 -14.68
C ALA A 31 14.90 13.80 -15.16
N GLY A 32 14.62 14.25 -16.36
CA GLY A 32 15.27 15.41 -16.94
C GLY A 32 16.59 15.13 -17.62
N PHE A 33 16.99 13.92 -17.73
CA PHE A 33 18.20 13.55 -18.47
C PHE A 33 17.95 13.70 -19.97
N PRO A 34 18.77 14.45 -20.70
CA PRO A 34 18.42 14.91 -22.04
C PRO A 34 18.39 13.83 -23.12
N SER A 35 19.11 12.77 -23.02
CA SER A 35 19.09 11.72 -24.04
C SER A 35 19.91 10.54 -23.57
N PRO A 36 19.29 9.62 -22.86
CA PRO A 36 20.04 8.45 -22.44
C PRO A 36 20.43 7.62 -23.67
N ALA A 37 21.65 7.13 -23.68
CA ALA A 37 22.01 6.03 -24.53
C ALA A 37 21.03 4.88 -24.28
N GLU A 38 20.91 3.96 -25.22
CA GLU A 38 19.98 2.83 -25.10
C GLU A 38 20.02 2.24 -23.69
N PRO A 39 18.85 2.03 -23.06
CA PRO A 39 18.83 1.47 -21.72
C PRO A 39 19.47 0.09 -21.73
N TYR A 40 20.46 -0.05 -20.88
CA TYR A 40 21.15 -1.33 -20.74
C TYR A 40 20.28 -2.27 -19.91
N ILE A 41 19.82 -3.35 -20.52
CA ILE A 41 18.98 -4.35 -19.85
C ILE A 41 19.90 -5.37 -19.22
N ALA A 42 19.94 -5.40 -17.90
CA ALA A 42 20.80 -6.31 -17.16
C ALA A 42 20.04 -7.47 -16.55
N ASP A 43 18.72 -7.36 -16.38
CA ASP A 43 17.94 -8.35 -15.68
C ASP A 43 16.46 -8.25 -16.06
N TYR A 44 15.70 -9.13 -15.49
CA TYR A 44 14.26 -9.19 -15.68
C TYR A 44 13.55 -9.12 -14.34
N LEU A 45 12.42 -8.43 -14.32
CA LEU A 45 11.60 -8.27 -13.14
C LEU A 45 10.30 -9.04 -13.30
N ASP A 46 10.01 -9.91 -12.34
CA ASP A 46 8.71 -10.53 -12.20
C ASP A 46 7.92 -9.74 -11.19
N PHE A 47 6.90 -9.00 -11.65
CA PHE A 47 6.11 -8.16 -10.77
C PHE A 47 5.33 -8.93 -9.72
N ASN A 48 4.91 -10.15 -10.03
CA ASN A 48 4.23 -10.98 -9.04
C ASN A 48 5.14 -11.26 -7.85
N GLU A 49 6.37 -11.64 -8.13
CA GLU A 49 7.33 -11.91 -7.08
C GLU A 49 7.76 -10.65 -6.35
N TYR A 50 7.97 -9.55 -7.09
CA TYR A 50 8.40 -8.28 -6.53
C TYR A 50 7.36 -7.67 -5.61
N LEU A 51 6.10 -7.66 -6.02
CA LEU A 51 5.02 -6.99 -5.28
C LEU A 51 4.42 -7.86 -4.19
N ILE A 52 4.48 -9.18 -4.32
CA ILE A 52 3.74 -10.09 -3.45
C ILE A 52 4.71 -11.08 -2.81
N ALA A 53 5.27 -10.66 -1.68
CA ALA A 53 6.21 -11.50 -0.94
C ALA A 53 5.50 -12.68 -0.24
N ASN A 54 4.30 -12.45 0.24
CA ASN A 54 3.53 -13.43 1.01
C ASN A 54 2.14 -13.62 0.38
N PRO A 55 2.02 -14.46 -0.65
CA PRO A 55 0.77 -14.56 -1.42
C PRO A 55 -0.47 -14.89 -0.59
N SER A 56 -0.35 -15.76 0.40
CA SER A 56 -1.49 -16.16 1.22
C SER A 56 -1.96 -15.07 2.17
N ALA A 57 -1.16 -14.04 2.39
CA ALA A 57 -1.46 -12.95 3.31
C ALA A 57 -1.65 -11.60 2.61
N THR A 58 -1.55 -11.56 1.29
CA THR A 58 -1.56 -10.31 0.52
C THR A 58 -2.85 -10.15 -0.25
N PHE A 59 -3.40 -8.94 -0.20
CA PHE A 59 -4.53 -8.56 -1.03
C PHE A 59 -4.32 -7.16 -1.58
N ALA A 60 -5.12 -6.81 -2.59
CA ALA A 60 -5.10 -5.49 -3.17
C ALA A 60 -6.39 -4.75 -2.82
N ALA A 61 -6.29 -3.46 -2.61
CA ALA A 61 -7.43 -2.59 -2.38
C ALA A 61 -7.26 -1.29 -3.16
N ARG A 62 -8.37 -0.72 -3.57
CA ARG A 62 -8.38 0.56 -4.27
C ARG A 62 -8.56 1.68 -3.27
N SER A 63 -7.75 2.74 -3.38
CA SER A 63 -7.88 3.90 -2.52
C SER A 63 -9.16 4.67 -2.84
N GLY A 64 -9.92 5.01 -1.82
CA GLY A 64 -11.19 5.73 -1.96
C GLY A 64 -11.12 7.22 -1.66
N GLY A 65 -9.97 7.76 -1.36
CA GLY A 65 -9.89 9.15 -0.96
C GLY A 65 -8.51 9.78 -1.03
N TYR A 66 -8.35 10.91 -0.37
CA TYR A 66 -7.16 11.73 -0.47
C TYR A 66 -6.46 11.97 0.87
N SER A 67 -6.84 11.26 1.92
CA SER A 67 -6.24 11.48 3.25
C SER A 67 -4.73 11.25 3.29
N MET A 68 -4.18 10.52 2.33
CA MET A 68 -2.76 10.21 2.25
C MET A 68 -2.13 10.77 0.98
N LEU A 69 -2.67 11.86 0.46
CA LEU A 69 -2.19 12.46 -0.78
C LEU A 69 -0.73 12.86 -0.73
N ASP A 70 -0.28 13.43 0.39
CA ASP A 70 1.11 13.86 0.54
C ASP A 70 2.07 12.68 0.70
N ALA A 71 1.56 11.50 0.96
CA ALA A 71 2.34 10.26 0.96
C ALA A 71 2.32 9.56 -0.41
N GLY A 72 1.69 10.16 -1.41
CA GLY A 72 1.65 9.61 -2.76
C GLY A 72 0.50 8.66 -3.04
N ILE A 73 -0.53 8.65 -2.19
CA ILE A 73 -1.71 7.80 -2.39
C ILE A 73 -2.90 8.67 -2.75
N SER A 74 -3.37 8.55 -3.97
CA SER A 74 -4.52 9.28 -4.49
C SER A 74 -5.71 8.35 -4.65
N LYS A 75 -6.87 8.95 -4.85
CA LYS A 75 -8.07 8.20 -5.16
C LYS A 75 -7.85 7.30 -6.38
N ASP A 76 -8.36 6.09 -6.31
CA ASP A 76 -8.30 5.05 -7.33
C ASP A 76 -6.94 4.35 -7.50
N ASP A 77 -5.93 4.73 -6.74
CA ASP A 77 -4.68 3.98 -6.71
C ASP A 77 -4.92 2.57 -6.17
N ILE A 78 -4.12 1.61 -6.62
CA ILE A 78 -4.16 0.24 -6.12
C ILE A 78 -3.10 0.11 -5.03
N MET A 79 -3.51 -0.33 -3.86
CA MET A 79 -2.60 -0.59 -2.74
C MET A 79 -2.40 -2.08 -2.60
N ILE A 80 -1.16 -2.51 -2.46
CA ILE A 80 -0.81 -3.89 -2.11
C ILE A 80 -0.65 -3.94 -0.59
N ILE A 81 -1.40 -4.81 0.05
CA ILE A 81 -1.49 -4.87 1.51
C ILE A 81 -1.12 -6.26 1.99
N ASP A 82 -0.11 -6.33 2.85
CA ASP A 82 0.39 -7.58 3.41
C ASP A 82 -0.05 -7.69 4.87
N ARG A 83 -0.86 -8.70 5.16
CA ARG A 83 -1.40 -8.95 6.49
C ARG A 83 -0.44 -9.69 7.40
N SER A 84 0.61 -10.27 6.86
CA SER A 84 1.60 -11.03 7.64
C SER A 84 2.68 -10.16 8.27
N LYS A 85 2.82 -8.92 7.83
CA LYS A 85 3.86 -8.04 8.35
C LYS A 85 3.45 -7.46 9.70
N THR A 86 4.41 -7.39 10.60
CA THR A 86 4.24 -6.70 11.87
C THR A 86 4.34 -5.20 11.64
N PRO A 87 3.28 -4.43 11.95
CA PRO A 87 3.31 -2.99 11.73
C PRO A 87 4.36 -2.30 12.61
N LYS A 88 5.08 -1.37 12.02
CA LYS A 88 6.11 -0.58 12.69
C LYS A 88 5.81 0.89 12.56
N HIS A 89 6.42 1.69 13.44
CA HIS A 89 6.37 3.13 13.32
C HIS A 89 6.78 3.57 11.92
N GLY A 90 5.98 4.44 11.31
CA GLY A 90 6.23 4.94 9.97
C GLY A 90 5.61 4.13 8.84
N ASP A 91 5.08 2.95 9.12
CA ASP A 91 4.37 2.18 8.10
C ASP A 91 3.04 2.85 7.74
N ILE A 92 2.67 2.77 6.48
CA ILE A 92 1.31 3.06 6.07
C ILE A 92 0.52 1.78 6.24
N VAL A 93 -0.58 1.86 6.97
CA VAL A 93 -1.38 0.70 7.32
C VAL A 93 -2.84 0.86 6.91
N MET A 94 -3.49 -0.27 6.65
CA MET A 94 -4.94 -0.33 6.66
C MET A 94 -5.36 -0.70 8.07
N ALA A 95 -6.22 0.10 8.66
CA ALA A 95 -6.73 -0.11 10.01
C ALA A 95 -8.24 -0.20 10.01
N ASP A 96 -8.74 -1.06 10.88
CA ASP A 96 -10.16 -1.15 11.22
C ASP A 96 -10.36 -0.30 12.49
N VAL A 97 -11.09 0.78 12.35
CA VAL A 97 -11.33 1.72 13.46
C VAL A 97 -12.75 1.62 14.02
N GLY A 98 -13.36 0.46 13.84
CA GLY A 98 -14.67 0.15 14.40
C GLY A 98 -15.77 0.21 13.36
N ASN A 99 -16.01 1.36 12.76
CA ASN A 99 -17.10 1.55 11.80
C ASN A 99 -16.62 1.58 10.35
N GLU A 100 -15.32 1.69 10.14
CA GLU A 100 -14.76 1.83 8.81
C GLU A 100 -13.33 1.34 8.75
N PHE A 101 -12.89 1.06 7.55
CA PHE A 101 -11.47 0.84 7.28
C PHE A 101 -10.85 2.15 6.80
N THR A 102 -9.63 2.40 7.22
CA THR A 102 -8.91 3.62 6.86
C THR A 102 -7.46 3.31 6.54
N ILE A 103 -6.86 4.16 5.72
CA ILE A 103 -5.43 4.10 5.38
C ILE A 103 -4.76 5.30 6.03
N LYS A 104 -3.77 5.04 6.87
CA LYS A 104 -3.08 6.08 7.64
C LYS A 104 -1.62 5.70 7.87
N ARG A 105 -0.83 6.69 8.26
CA ARG A 105 0.55 6.47 8.73
C ARG A 105 0.50 6.07 10.19
N LEU A 106 1.11 4.94 10.52
CA LEU A 106 1.17 4.49 11.92
C LEU A 106 2.29 5.23 12.66
N TYR A 107 1.93 5.85 13.77
CA TYR A 107 2.85 6.41 14.73
C TYR A 107 2.90 5.50 15.95
N LYS A 108 4.00 4.82 16.12
CA LYS A 108 4.19 3.86 17.21
C LYS A 108 5.50 4.20 17.93
N ILE A 109 5.41 5.17 18.81
CA ILE A 109 6.57 5.70 19.53
C ILE A 109 6.62 5.07 20.92
N PRO A 110 7.79 4.56 21.37
CA PRO A 110 7.92 3.99 22.71
C PRO A 110 7.45 4.93 23.80
N GLY A 111 6.68 4.41 24.75
CA GLY A 111 6.13 5.21 25.85
C GLY A 111 4.87 5.99 25.50
N ARG A 112 4.39 5.91 24.28
CA ARG A 112 3.16 6.56 23.83
C ARG A 112 2.19 5.55 23.23
N LYS A 113 0.90 5.86 23.29
CA LYS A 113 -0.10 5.07 22.59
C LYS A 113 0.04 5.24 21.09
N PRO A 114 -0.15 4.20 20.31
CA PRO A 114 -0.11 4.32 18.86
C PRO A 114 -1.20 5.26 18.33
N GLU A 115 -0.87 5.99 17.28
CA GLU A 115 -1.76 6.93 16.60
C GLU A 115 -1.75 6.66 15.10
N LEU A 116 -2.80 7.07 14.43
CA LEU A 116 -2.92 6.95 12.97
C LEU A 116 -3.03 8.36 12.39
N HIS A 117 -2.09 8.72 11.54
CA HIS A 117 -2.00 10.07 10.99
C HIS A 117 -2.33 10.12 9.51
N SER A 118 -3.15 11.08 9.13
CA SER A 118 -3.35 11.47 7.74
C SER A 118 -2.14 12.25 7.25
N GLU A 119 -1.90 12.21 5.94
CA GLU A 119 -0.87 13.03 5.30
C GLU A 119 -1.47 13.78 4.13
N ASN A 120 -2.15 14.87 4.48
CA ASN A 120 -2.75 15.78 3.53
C ASN A 120 -2.71 17.19 4.11
N SER A 121 -1.98 18.08 3.45
CA SER A 121 -1.75 19.45 3.94
C SER A 121 -2.98 20.34 3.92
N SER A 122 -4.07 19.89 3.30
CA SER A 122 -5.32 20.68 3.31
C SER A 122 -5.92 20.83 4.70
N GLY A 123 -5.59 19.93 5.63
CA GLY A 123 -6.17 19.92 6.97
C GLY A 123 -7.59 19.35 7.04
N GLU A 124 -8.14 18.87 5.94
CA GLU A 124 -9.49 18.32 5.89
C GLU A 124 -9.61 16.89 6.42
N TYR A 125 -8.50 16.22 6.62
CA TYR A 125 -8.46 14.81 7.00
C TYR A 125 -7.82 14.68 8.38
N PRO A 126 -8.64 14.51 9.43
CA PRO A 126 -8.11 14.44 10.79
C PRO A 126 -7.36 13.14 11.05
N ASP A 127 -6.42 13.22 11.97
CA ASP A 127 -5.75 12.04 12.48
C ASP A 127 -6.71 11.25 13.36
N PHE A 128 -6.46 9.95 13.46
CA PHE A 128 -7.15 9.10 14.41
C PHE A 128 -6.26 8.90 15.63
N ILE A 129 -6.65 9.50 16.75
CA ILE A 129 -5.92 9.39 18.01
C ILE A 129 -6.81 8.61 18.98
N PRO A 130 -6.55 7.30 19.14
CA PRO A 130 -7.42 6.45 19.94
C PRO A 130 -7.39 6.83 21.41
N ASN A 131 -8.55 6.78 22.05
CA ASN A 131 -8.64 6.83 23.52
C ASN A 131 -8.75 5.41 24.09
N ASP A 132 -8.82 5.29 25.41
CA ASP A 132 -8.83 3.99 26.09
C ASP A 132 -10.06 3.15 25.77
N SER A 133 -11.15 3.76 25.33
CA SER A 133 -12.38 3.04 24.99
C SER A 133 -12.47 2.66 23.53
N ASP A 134 -11.56 3.14 22.68
CA ASP A 134 -11.59 2.81 21.26
C ASP A 134 -11.07 1.41 21.01
N THR A 135 -11.81 0.67 20.20
CA THR A 135 -11.38 -0.63 19.70
C THR A 135 -10.95 -0.46 18.25
N TRP A 136 -9.69 -0.74 17.98
CA TRP A 136 -9.16 -0.64 16.63
C TRP A 136 -8.03 -1.64 16.42
N THR A 137 -7.83 -2.04 15.19
CA THR A 137 -6.78 -3.00 14.84
C THR A 137 -6.15 -2.63 13.50
N VAL A 138 -4.88 -2.99 13.34
CA VAL A 138 -4.23 -2.92 12.04
C VAL A 138 -4.55 -4.20 11.28
N VAL A 139 -5.09 -4.04 10.09
CA VAL A 139 -5.42 -5.16 9.20
C VAL A 139 -4.19 -5.64 8.44
N GLY A 140 -3.40 -4.71 7.94
CA GLY A 140 -2.19 -5.04 7.20
C GLY A 140 -1.37 -3.79 6.88
N VAL A 141 -0.17 -4.04 6.38
CA VAL A 141 0.78 -2.98 6.00
C VAL A 141 0.70 -2.76 4.49
N VAL A 142 0.56 -1.51 4.09
CA VAL A 142 0.63 -1.14 2.68
C VAL A 142 2.09 -1.20 2.25
N THR A 143 2.41 -2.11 1.34
CA THR A 143 3.79 -2.32 0.90
C THR A 143 4.11 -1.63 -0.41
N PHE A 144 3.13 -1.48 -1.28
CA PHE A 144 3.27 -0.82 -2.57
C PHE A 144 1.99 -0.10 -2.95
N VAL A 145 2.16 0.93 -3.75
CA VAL A 145 1.05 1.66 -4.38
C VAL A 145 1.27 1.64 -5.88
N ILE A 146 0.25 1.26 -6.63
CA ILE A 146 0.29 1.23 -8.10
C ILE A 146 -0.61 2.33 -8.60
N LYS A 147 -0.04 3.24 -9.35
CA LYS A 147 -0.73 4.40 -9.88
C LYS A 147 -0.77 4.33 -11.40
N ASP A 148 -1.96 4.47 -11.97
CA ASP A 148 -2.13 4.62 -13.41
C ASP A 148 -1.95 6.10 -13.76
N VAL A 149 -0.81 6.42 -14.35
CA VAL A 149 -0.47 7.82 -14.65
C VAL A 149 -1.08 8.33 -15.96
N ARG A 150 -1.73 7.47 -16.72
CA ARG A 150 -2.46 7.86 -17.94
C ARG A 150 -3.94 8.10 -17.69
N GLN A 151 -4.41 7.74 -16.54
CA GLN A 151 -5.74 7.96 -16.10
C GLN A 151 -5.91 9.42 -15.82
N GLY A 152 -6.20 10.17 -16.72
CA GLY A 152 -6.28 11.60 -16.54
C GLY A 152 -7.66 12.08 -16.68
N SER A 153 -8.32 11.28 -16.68
CA SER A 153 -9.52 11.72 -17.12
C SER A 153 -10.50 11.96 -16.12
#